data_65dc5075dd614708a4fffe6499566c36
#
_entry.id   65dc5075dd614708a4fffe6499566c36
#
_cell.length_a   1.000
_cell.length_b   1.000
_cell.length_c   1.000
_cell.angle_alpha   90.00
_cell.angle_beta   90.00
_cell.angle_gamma   90.00
#
_symmetry.space_group_name_H-M   'P 1'
#
loop_
_entity.id
_entity.type
_entity.pdbx_description
1 polymer ?
#
loop_
_entity_poly.entity_id
_entity_poly.type
_entity_poly.pdbx_seq_one_letter_code
_entity_poly.pdbx_strand_id
1 'polypeptide(L)'
;RNKAMNMFSSFENFNLIREKAEASRKAENRPHEVLYFHKVDDPYSHLTVHYIDKFKEAYDVQFKPILVGEENPAALHEPTLYTDYCLEDVIRIASYYDVDFPGKSYPDKKLVDKANSILTAVNPDEFGSVAKTVSHALWSGDLAKLEELEVSYKSSEQEVIETLKEGNEIRNGCDYYFGSAFYYEKELYWGVDRLNHLEDRLTELGANKSSDNEPVCLLQTKAPDTLTAEKSVNLTYYPSLN
;
A
#
# COMPACT_ATOMS: atom_id res chain seq x y z
N ARG A 1 -26.30 -21.81 -6.92
CA ARG A 1 -25.61 -20.54 -6.59
C ARG A 1 -24.59 -20.74 -5.46
N ASN A 2 -24.97 -21.30 -4.31
CA ASN A 2 -24.08 -21.54 -3.17
C ASN A 2 -22.89 -22.46 -3.45
N LYS A 3 -23.08 -23.53 -4.26
CA LYS A 3 -21.97 -24.45 -4.63
C LYS A 3 -20.90 -23.75 -5.48
N ALA A 4 -21.30 -22.90 -6.42
CA ALA A 4 -20.35 -22.14 -7.23
C ALA A 4 -19.58 -21.11 -6.37
N MET A 5 -20.27 -20.37 -5.50
CA MET A 5 -19.64 -19.44 -4.56
C MET A 5 -18.65 -20.15 -3.63
N ASN A 6 -19.05 -21.28 -3.05
CA ASN A 6 -18.16 -22.07 -2.18
C ASN A 6 -16.92 -22.59 -2.95
N MET A 7 -17.06 -22.93 -4.22
CA MET A 7 -15.93 -23.37 -5.05
C MET A 7 -14.96 -22.20 -5.32
N PHE A 8 -15.48 -20.99 -5.61
CA PHE A 8 -14.65 -19.82 -5.85
C PHE A 8 -13.96 -19.31 -4.58
N SER A 9 -14.62 -19.38 -3.42
CA SER A 9 -14.09 -18.90 -2.14
C SER A 9 -13.42 -19.98 -1.30
N SER A 10 -13.22 -21.20 -1.84
CA SER A 10 -12.57 -22.27 -1.08
C SER A 10 -11.06 -22.03 -0.98
N PHE A 11 -10.51 -22.33 0.19
CA PHE A 11 -9.07 -22.29 0.43
C PHE A 11 -8.30 -23.22 -0.52
N GLU A 12 -8.88 -24.36 -0.89
CA GLU A 12 -8.31 -25.28 -1.87
C GLU A 12 -8.16 -24.65 -3.25
N ASN A 13 -9.19 -23.94 -3.74
CA ASN A 13 -9.13 -23.26 -5.02
C ASN A 13 -8.11 -22.09 -5.00
N PHE A 14 -8.05 -21.37 -3.89
CA PHE A 14 -7.07 -20.32 -3.70
C PHE A 14 -5.63 -20.86 -3.77
N ASN A 15 -5.36 -21.98 -3.10
CA ASN A 15 -4.05 -22.62 -3.15
C ASN A 15 -3.70 -23.13 -4.55
N LEU A 16 -4.66 -23.70 -5.29
CA LEU A 16 -4.44 -24.11 -6.67
C LEU A 16 -4.07 -22.95 -7.60
N ILE A 17 -4.65 -21.76 -7.38
CA ILE A 17 -4.28 -20.55 -8.13
C ILE A 17 -2.85 -20.16 -7.81
N ARG A 18 -2.46 -20.16 -6.54
CA ARG A 18 -1.09 -19.88 -6.06
C ARG A 18 -0.06 -20.84 -6.65
N GLU A 19 -0.36 -22.14 -6.63
CA GLU A 19 0.52 -23.18 -7.18
C GLU A 19 0.73 -22.99 -8.68
N LYS A 20 -0.34 -22.69 -9.43
CA LYS A 20 -0.25 -22.42 -10.87
C LYS A 20 0.55 -21.17 -11.19
N ALA A 21 0.35 -20.10 -10.43
CA ALA A 21 1.08 -18.86 -10.60
C ALA A 21 2.59 -19.08 -10.36
N GLU A 22 2.95 -19.77 -9.27
CA GLU A 22 4.34 -20.08 -8.96
C GLU A 22 4.98 -21.05 -9.98
N ALA A 23 4.22 -22.05 -10.46
CA ALA A 23 4.69 -22.94 -11.51
C ALA A 23 4.98 -22.17 -12.82
N SER A 24 4.11 -21.24 -13.20
CA SER A 24 4.31 -20.37 -14.37
C SER A 24 5.54 -19.48 -14.19
N ARG A 25 5.67 -18.81 -13.03
CA ARG A 25 6.83 -17.97 -12.72
C ARG A 25 8.13 -18.76 -12.87
N LYS A 26 8.21 -19.96 -12.29
CA LYS A 26 9.40 -20.84 -12.38
C LYS A 26 9.68 -21.29 -13.80
N ALA A 27 8.66 -21.70 -14.55
CA ALA A 27 8.80 -22.15 -15.93
C ALA A 27 9.32 -21.05 -16.87
N GLU A 28 8.94 -19.81 -16.60
CA GLU A 28 9.35 -18.62 -17.35
C GLU A 28 10.66 -18.00 -16.80
N ASN A 29 11.21 -18.56 -15.72
CA ASN A 29 12.39 -18.06 -15.03
C ASN A 29 12.26 -16.57 -14.63
N ARG A 30 11.04 -16.15 -14.21
CA ARG A 30 10.77 -14.78 -13.76
C ARG A 30 11.20 -14.60 -12.29
N PRO A 31 11.74 -13.42 -11.92
CA PRO A 31 11.97 -13.08 -10.52
C PRO A 31 10.63 -12.97 -9.76
N HIS A 32 10.69 -12.89 -8.45
CA HIS A 32 9.57 -12.45 -7.64
C HIS A 32 9.35 -10.94 -7.87
N GLU A 33 8.31 -10.57 -8.60
CA GLU A 33 7.99 -9.18 -8.92
C GLU A 33 6.84 -8.70 -8.04
N VAL A 34 7.08 -7.61 -7.30
CA VAL A 34 6.07 -6.99 -6.44
C VAL A 34 5.80 -5.58 -6.96
N LEU A 35 4.57 -5.34 -7.42
CA LEU A 35 4.12 -3.98 -7.74
C LEU A 35 3.62 -3.31 -6.47
N TYR A 36 3.94 -2.03 -6.29
CA TYR A 36 3.42 -1.21 -5.22
C TYR A 36 2.74 0.03 -5.78
N PHE A 37 1.43 0.12 -5.62
CA PHE A 37 0.64 1.28 -6.06
C PHE A 37 0.71 2.38 -5.01
N HIS A 38 1.33 3.50 -5.38
CA HIS A 38 1.52 4.65 -4.51
C HIS A 38 0.71 5.85 -5.00
N LYS A 39 -0.15 6.40 -4.14
CA LYS A 39 -0.83 7.67 -4.37
C LYS A 39 -0.29 8.69 -3.36
N VAL A 40 0.23 9.82 -3.83
CA VAL A 40 0.97 10.75 -2.97
C VAL A 40 0.11 11.38 -1.87
N ASP A 41 -1.17 11.64 -2.15
CA ASP A 41 -2.14 12.22 -1.23
C ASP A 41 -3.06 11.18 -0.57
N ASP A 42 -2.69 9.92 -0.60
CA ASP A 42 -3.34 8.87 0.16
C ASP A 42 -2.64 8.69 1.53
N PRO A 43 -3.36 8.90 2.64
CA PRO A 43 -2.75 8.82 3.97
C PRO A 43 -2.24 7.41 4.32
N TYR A 44 -2.85 6.34 3.78
CA TYR A 44 -2.33 4.98 3.95
C TYR A 44 -1.02 4.75 3.18
N SER A 45 -0.84 5.42 2.04
CA SER A 45 0.44 5.41 1.32
C SER A 45 1.56 6.03 2.15
N HIS A 46 1.27 7.04 2.99
CA HIS A 46 2.24 7.56 3.95
C HIS A 46 2.70 6.51 4.95
N LEU A 47 1.79 5.73 5.53
CA LEU A 47 2.17 4.65 6.46
C LEU A 47 3.04 3.61 5.76
N THR A 48 2.66 3.22 4.57
CA THR A 48 3.29 2.12 3.83
C THR A 48 4.71 2.43 3.39
N VAL A 49 5.03 3.67 2.97
CA VAL A 49 6.39 4.02 2.52
C VAL A 49 7.45 3.87 3.61
N HIS A 50 7.08 3.86 4.88
CA HIS A 50 8.01 3.64 5.98
C HIS A 50 8.56 2.22 6.06
N TYR A 51 7.92 1.26 5.40
CA TYR A 51 8.27 -0.16 5.41
C TYR A 51 8.93 -0.64 4.12
N ILE A 52 8.90 0.14 3.03
CA ILE A 52 9.37 -0.29 1.70
C ILE A 52 10.84 -0.70 1.70
N ASP A 53 11.71 0.13 2.28
CA ASP A 53 13.15 -0.17 2.28
C ASP A 53 13.45 -1.43 3.11
N LYS A 54 12.84 -1.56 4.28
CA LYS A 54 12.95 -2.77 5.11
C LYS A 54 12.44 -4.02 4.37
N PHE A 55 11.32 -3.88 3.64
CA PHE A 55 10.78 -4.97 2.83
C PHE A 55 11.73 -5.38 1.71
N LYS A 56 12.32 -4.41 0.99
CA LYS A 56 13.32 -4.66 -0.05
C LYS A 56 14.60 -5.29 0.51
N GLU A 57 14.99 -4.94 1.73
CA GLU A 57 16.14 -5.53 2.42
C GLU A 57 15.88 -6.97 2.85
N ALA A 58 14.66 -7.30 3.26
CA ALA A 58 14.29 -8.61 3.79
C ALA A 58 14.04 -9.65 2.70
N TYR A 59 13.51 -9.25 1.54
CA TYR A 59 13.06 -10.18 0.50
C TYR A 59 13.79 -10.00 -0.83
N ASP A 60 14.08 -11.14 -1.50
CA ASP A 60 14.64 -11.18 -2.85
C ASP A 60 13.52 -10.99 -3.89
N VAL A 61 13.14 -9.74 -4.08
CA VAL A 61 12.06 -9.34 -4.97
C VAL A 61 12.49 -8.21 -5.89
N GLN A 62 11.97 -8.21 -7.11
CA GLN A 62 11.99 -7.05 -7.98
C GLN A 62 10.83 -6.13 -7.58
N PHE A 63 11.15 -5.09 -6.80
CA PHE A 63 10.17 -4.12 -6.35
C PHE A 63 9.92 -3.04 -7.39
N LYS A 64 8.66 -2.85 -7.78
CA LYS A 64 8.25 -1.85 -8.79
C LYS A 64 7.24 -0.87 -8.19
N PRO A 65 7.67 0.33 -7.80
CA PRO A 65 6.74 1.39 -7.42
C PRO A 65 6.00 1.90 -8.66
N ILE A 66 4.68 2.01 -8.54
CA ILE A 66 3.77 2.50 -9.57
C ILE A 66 3.02 3.69 -8.98
N LEU A 67 3.29 4.89 -9.50
CA LEU A 67 2.54 6.07 -9.11
C LEU A 67 1.15 6.02 -9.72
N VAL A 68 0.13 6.24 -8.90
CA VAL A 68 -1.27 6.27 -9.32
C VAL A 68 -1.91 7.61 -8.95
N GLY A 69 -2.83 8.03 -9.80
CA GLY A 69 -3.63 9.23 -9.58
C GLY A 69 -4.96 8.94 -8.90
N GLU A 70 -6.00 9.62 -9.36
CA GLU A 70 -7.35 9.52 -8.81
C GLU A 70 -7.89 8.09 -8.84
N GLU A 71 -8.69 7.76 -7.84
CA GLU A 71 -9.44 6.52 -7.77
C GLU A 71 -10.53 6.49 -8.86
N ASN A 72 -10.94 5.29 -9.24
CA ASN A 72 -12.10 5.14 -10.10
C ASN A 72 -13.36 5.66 -9.37
N PRO A 73 -14.04 6.72 -9.87
CA PRO A 73 -15.21 7.27 -9.20
C PRO A 73 -16.33 6.25 -8.97
N ALA A 74 -16.41 5.20 -9.80
CA ALA A 74 -17.38 4.13 -9.62
C ALA A 74 -17.09 3.24 -8.40
N ALA A 75 -15.88 3.29 -7.85
CA ALA A 75 -15.50 2.54 -6.65
C ALA A 75 -15.86 3.28 -5.34
N LEU A 76 -16.11 4.58 -5.42
CA LEU A 76 -16.39 5.44 -4.26
C LEU A 76 -17.84 5.89 -4.27
N HIS A 77 -18.70 5.21 -3.50
CA HIS A 77 -20.11 5.60 -3.39
C HIS A 77 -20.33 6.89 -2.58
N GLU A 78 -19.49 7.13 -1.56
CA GLU A 78 -19.54 8.31 -0.68
C GLU A 78 -18.12 8.93 -0.55
N PRO A 79 -17.63 9.64 -1.59
CA PRO A 79 -16.23 10.09 -1.64
C PRO A 79 -15.82 10.95 -0.45
N THR A 80 -16.67 11.90 -0.05
CA THR A 80 -16.36 12.81 1.07
C THR A 80 -16.21 12.06 2.39
N LEU A 81 -17.16 11.18 2.71
CA LEU A 81 -17.12 10.37 3.94
C LEU A 81 -15.91 9.44 3.95
N TYR A 82 -15.58 8.85 2.80
CA TYR A 82 -14.42 7.99 2.65
C TYR A 82 -13.11 8.76 2.90
N THR A 83 -12.98 9.94 2.30
CA THR A 83 -11.80 10.79 2.44
C THR A 83 -11.60 11.21 3.90
N ASP A 84 -12.66 11.72 4.55
CA ASP A 84 -12.59 12.12 5.96
C ASP A 84 -12.25 10.93 6.88
N TYR A 85 -12.85 9.77 6.61
CA TYR A 85 -12.56 8.53 7.34
C TYR A 85 -11.10 8.12 7.21
N CYS A 86 -10.54 8.10 6.01
CA CYS A 86 -9.15 7.68 5.78
C CYS A 86 -8.15 8.56 6.55
N LEU A 87 -8.37 9.87 6.57
CA LEU A 87 -7.51 10.80 7.30
C LEU A 87 -7.60 10.56 8.81
N GLU A 88 -8.81 10.48 9.36
CA GLU A 88 -9.02 10.23 10.80
C GLU A 88 -8.47 8.87 11.23
N ASP A 89 -8.65 7.85 10.40
CA ASP A 89 -8.18 6.50 10.68
C ASP A 89 -6.64 6.49 10.76
N VAL A 90 -5.96 7.06 9.77
CA VAL A 90 -4.49 7.11 9.77
C VAL A 90 -3.95 7.92 10.96
N ILE A 91 -4.57 9.04 11.32
CA ILE A 91 -4.20 9.80 12.53
C ILE A 91 -4.25 8.91 13.78
N ARG A 92 -5.23 8.01 13.88
CA ARG A 92 -5.40 7.11 15.02
C ARG A 92 -4.42 5.93 15.01
N ILE A 93 -4.17 5.35 13.82
CA ILE A 93 -3.43 4.09 13.73
C ILE A 93 -1.93 4.27 13.52
N ALA A 94 -1.45 5.43 13.07
CA ALA A 94 -0.03 5.66 12.74
C ALA A 94 0.92 5.28 13.88
N SER A 95 0.57 5.58 15.13
CA SER A 95 1.39 5.25 16.30
C SER A 95 1.50 3.73 16.55
N TYR A 96 0.53 2.92 16.12
CA TYR A 96 0.61 1.46 16.22
C TYR A 96 1.61 0.86 15.22
N TYR A 97 1.95 1.62 14.20
CA TYR A 97 2.94 1.29 13.20
C TYR A 97 4.29 1.99 13.42
N ASP A 98 4.46 2.66 14.57
CA ASP A 98 5.66 3.46 14.86
C ASP A 98 5.97 4.48 13.74
N VAL A 99 4.93 5.08 13.19
CA VAL A 99 5.00 6.08 12.13
C VAL A 99 4.46 7.40 12.64
N ASP A 100 5.22 8.48 12.42
CA ASP A 100 4.76 9.85 12.61
C ASP A 100 3.94 10.30 11.39
N PHE A 101 2.67 10.62 11.61
CA PHE A 101 1.80 11.18 10.59
C PHE A 101 1.49 12.64 10.91
N PRO A 102 2.09 13.62 10.20
CA PRO A 102 1.93 15.03 10.52
C PRO A 102 0.65 15.65 9.96
N GLY A 103 -0.11 14.93 9.12
CA GLY A 103 -1.29 15.45 8.42
C GLY A 103 -2.45 15.78 9.37
N LYS A 104 -3.05 16.96 9.20
CA LYS A 104 -4.27 17.40 9.89
C LYS A 104 -5.43 17.65 8.92
N SER A 105 -5.12 17.76 7.65
CA SER A 105 -6.03 17.93 6.53
C SER A 105 -5.35 17.40 5.29
N TYR A 106 -6.14 17.17 4.22
CA TYR A 106 -5.54 16.84 2.93
C TYR A 106 -4.67 17.99 2.42
N PRO A 107 -3.52 17.66 1.78
CA PRO A 107 -2.61 18.67 1.26
C PRO A 107 -3.21 19.42 0.06
N ASP A 108 -2.79 20.68 -0.12
CA ASP A 108 -3.18 21.47 -1.27
C ASP A 108 -2.70 20.84 -2.58
N LYS A 109 -3.53 20.96 -3.63
CA LYS A 109 -3.21 20.44 -4.97
C LYS A 109 -1.81 20.83 -5.46
N LYS A 110 -1.36 22.05 -5.18
CA LYS A 110 -0.03 22.53 -5.58
C LYS A 110 1.10 21.73 -4.95
N LEU A 111 0.95 21.29 -3.69
CA LEU A 111 1.90 20.42 -3.01
C LEU A 111 1.84 19.00 -3.56
N VAL A 112 0.63 18.52 -3.86
CA VAL A 112 0.41 17.20 -4.51
C VAL A 112 1.06 17.14 -5.88
N ASP A 113 0.88 18.17 -6.72
CA ASP A 113 1.49 18.24 -8.04
C ASP A 113 3.04 18.22 -7.94
N LYS A 114 3.59 18.92 -6.96
CA LYS A 114 5.03 18.95 -6.67
C LYS A 114 5.55 17.58 -6.22
N ALA A 115 4.84 16.92 -5.30
CA ALA A 115 5.18 15.58 -4.84
C ALA A 115 5.15 14.55 -5.98
N ASN A 116 4.15 14.61 -6.85
CA ASN A 116 4.07 13.77 -8.04
C ASN A 116 5.26 14.03 -8.99
N SER A 117 5.62 15.30 -9.23
CA SER A 117 6.78 15.67 -10.08
C SER A 117 8.09 15.07 -9.55
N ILE A 118 8.29 15.14 -8.22
CA ILE A 118 9.47 14.59 -7.57
C ILE A 118 9.48 13.06 -7.74
N LEU A 119 8.41 12.37 -7.33
CA LEU A 119 8.38 10.90 -7.32
C LEU A 119 8.40 10.29 -8.72
N THR A 120 7.90 10.99 -9.73
CA THR A 120 8.03 10.56 -11.15
C THR A 120 9.49 10.48 -11.59
N ALA A 121 10.37 11.34 -11.06
CA ALA A 121 11.79 11.36 -11.39
C ALA A 121 12.65 10.40 -10.55
N VAL A 122 12.07 9.76 -9.53
CA VAL A 122 12.82 8.90 -8.59
C VAL A 122 13.07 7.52 -9.17
N ASN A 123 14.31 7.06 -9.06
CA ASN A 123 14.65 5.69 -9.41
C ASN A 123 13.96 4.69 -8.46
N PRO A 124 13.44 3.56 -8.94
CA PRO A 124 12.84 2.51 -8.12
C PRO A 124 13.69 2.05 -6.93
N ASP A 125 15.00 2.07 -7.05
CA ASP A 125 15.91 1.67 -5.97
C ASP A 125 15.92 2.67 -4.80
N GLU A 126 15.72 3.96 -5.07
CA GLU A 126 15.70 5.04 -4.08
C GLU A 126 14.26 5.37 -3.62
N PHE A 127 13.25 4.74 -4.23
CA PHE A 127 11.86 5.13 -4.05
C PHE A 127 11.44 5.13 -2.57
N GLY A 128 11.78 4.12 -1.78
CA GLY A 128 11.37 4.02 -0.38
C GLY A 128 11.82 5.22 0.44
N SER A 129 13.11 5.55 0.40
CA SER A 129 13.70 6.65 1.17
C SER A 129 13.22 8.03 0.72
N VAL A 130 13.13 8.25 -0.61
CA VAL A 130 12.67 9.52 -1.16
C VAL A 130 11.18 9.71 -0.94
N ALA A 131 10.35 8.70 -1.20
CA ALA A 131 8.91 8.76 -1.01
C ALA A 131 8.53 9.00 0.47
N LYS A 132 9.26 8.40 1.42
CA LYS A 132 9.11 8.69 2.85
C LYS A 132 9.31 10.17 3.15
N THR A 133 10.37 10.77 2.61
CA THR A 133 10.70 12.19 2.84
C THR A 133 9.68 13.11 2.15
N VAL A 134 9.32 12.80 0.90
CA VAL A 134 8.29 13.53 0.14
C VAL A 134 6.95 13.48 0.86
N SER A 135 6.54 12.29 1.30
CA SER A 135 5.26 12.11 1.96
C SER A 135 5.18 12.88 3.29
N HIS A 136 6.24 12.85 4.10
CA HIS A 136 6.28 13.64 5.33
C HIS A 136 6.20 15.15 5.04
N ALA A 137 6.97 15.65 4.07
CA ALA A 137 6.94 17.07 3.69
C ALA A 137 5.56 17.47 3.13
N LEU A 138 4.94 16.61 2.32
CA LEU A 138 3.61 16.83 1.77
C LEU A 138 2.54 16.96 2.87
N TRP A 139 2.48 15.99 3.79
CA TRP A 139 1.48 15.94 4.84
C TRP A 139 1.71 16.98 5.96
N SER A 140 2.95 17.43 6.17
CA SER A 140 3.26 18.56 7.07
C SER A 140 3.10 19.93 6.42
N GLY A 141 2.88 20.01 5.11
CA GLY A 141 2.82 21.26 4.36
C GLY A 141 4.18 21.95 4.21
N ASP A 142 5.28 21.21 4.30
CA ASP A 142 6.64 21.73 4.18
C ASP A 142 7.03 21.95 2.71
N LEU A 143 6.60 23.08 2.17
CA LEU A 143 6.91 23.49 0.81
C LEU A 143 8.43 23.63 0.58
N ALA A 144 9.17 24.14 1.56
CA ALA A 144 10.61 24.36 1.42
C ALA A 144 11.36 23.03 1.24
N LYS A 145 10.95 21.98 1.95
CA LYS A 145 11.52 20.64 1.78
C LYS A 145 11.18 20.03 0.43
N LEU A 146 9.97 20.22 -0.06
CA LEU A 146 9.62 19.77 -1.42
C LEU A 146 10.42 20.53 -2.49
N GLU A 147 10.65 21.83 -2.33
CA GLU A 147 11.48 22.62 -3.25
C GLU A 147 12.95 22.21 -3.21
N GLU A 148 13.48 21.84 -2.06
CA GLU A 148 14.83 21.27 -1.93
C GLU A 148 14.94 19.95 -2.73
N LEU A 149 13.94 19.05 -2.60
CA LEU A 149 13.93 17.77 -3.31
C LEU A 149 13.79 17.95 -4.83
N GLU A 150 13.04 18.96 -5.28
CA GLU A 150 12.92 19.26 -6.72
C GLU A 150 14.25 19.64 -7.38
N VAL A 151 15.26 20.01 -6.64
CA VAL A 151 16.61 20.29 -7.19
C VAL A 151 17.23 19.01 -7.78
N SER A 152 16.97 17.86 -7.13
CA SER A 152 17.53 16.57 -7.53
C SER A 152 16.55 15.71 -8.35
N TYR A 153 15.26 15.85 -8.07
CA TYR A 153 14.20 15.05 -8.65
C TYR A 153 13.11 15.96 -9.23
N LYS A 154 13.03 16.02 -10.54
CA LYS A 154 12.02 16.84 -11.20
C LYS A 154 11.61 16.25 -12.53
N SER A 155 10.31 16.09 -12.72
CA SER A 155 9.70 15.77 -14.01
C SER A 155 8.86 16.92 -14.54
N SER A 156 8.72 16.97 -15.85
CA SER A 156 7.78 17.87 -16.49
C SER A 156 6.32 17.48 -16.17
N GLU A 157 5.41 18.42 -16.32
CA GLU A 157 3.98 18.16 -16.17
C GLU A 157 3.49 17.03 -17.08
N GLN A 158 4.01 16.98 -18.32
CA GLN A 158 3.65 15.96 -19.29
C GLN A 158 4.11 14.55 -18.83
N GLU A 159 5.33 14.42 -18.32
CA GLU A 159 5.85 13.16 -17.79
C GLU A 159 5.02 12.68 -16.59
N VAL A 160 4.61 13.59 -15.69
CA VAL A 160 3.73 13.26 -14.55
C VAL A 160 2.38 12.74 -15.04
N ILE A 161 1.75 13.42 -16.00
CA ILE A 161 0.46 13.00 -16.58
C ILE A 161 0.57 11.60 -17.19
N GLU A 162 1.63 11.35 -17.96
CA GLU A 162 1.85 10.05 -18.59
C GLU A 162 2.10 8.96 -17.55
N THR A 163 2.95 9.22 -16.55
CA THR A 163 3.24 8.28 -15.47
C THR A 163 1.99 7.90 -14.66
N LEU A 164 1.19 8.88 -14.27
CA LEU A 164 -0.05 8.63 -13.51
C LEU A 164 -1.10 7.90 -14.36
N LYS A 165 -1.18 8.22 -15.65
CA LYS A 165 -2.08 7.53 -16.57
C LYS A 165 -1.67 6.06 -16.72
N GLU A 166 -0.40 5.78 -16.99
CA GLU A 166 0.14 4.42 -17.10
C GLU A 166 -0.07 3.65 -15.80
N GLY A 167 0.23 4.27 -14.65
CA GLY A 167 0.04 3.66 -13.34
C GLY A 167 -1.43 3.31 -13.07
N ASN A 168 -2.36 4.17 -13.45
CA ASN A 168 -3.78 3.89 -13.34
C ASN A 168 -4.22 2.74 -14.26
N GLU A 169 -3.68 2.66 -15.48
CA GLU A 169 -3.95 1.55 -16.41
C GLU A 169 -3.44 0.21 -15.85
N ILE A 170 -2.22 0.18 -15.31
CA ILE A 170 -1.64 -1.01 -14.66
C ILE A 170 -2.50 -1.43 -13.45
N ARG A 171 -2.85 -0.49 -12.57
CA ARG A 171 -3.69 -0.76 -11.40
C ARG A 171 -5.04 -1.32 -11.78
N ASN A 172 -5.70 -0.71 -12.75
CA ASN A 172 -7.01 -1.17 -13.24
C ASN A 172 -6.91 -2.56 -13.88
N GLY A 173 -5.79 -2.88 -14.55
CA GLY A 173 -5.49 -4.21 -15.08
C GLY A 173 -5.32 -5.29 -13.99
N CYS A 174 -5.06 -4.87 -12.76
CA CYS A 174 -5.03 -5.73 -11.57
C CYS A 174 -6.40 -5.83 -10.86
N ASP A 175 -7.48 -5.35 -11.47
CA ASP A 175 -8.82 -5.27 -10.89
C ASP A 175 -8.86 -4.50 -9.55
N TYR A 176 -8.06 -3.42 -9.48
CA TYR A 176 -7.92 -2.61 -8.27
C TYR A 176 -8.06 -1.10 -8.55
N TYR A 177 -8.33 -0.30 -7.51
CA TYR A 177 -8.74 1.10 -7.70
C TYR A 177 -8.24 2.10 -6.64
N PHE A 178 -7.55 1.67 -5.57
CA PHE A 178 -6.96 2.55 -4.55
C PHE A 178 -5.43 2.66 -4.67
N GLY A 179 -4.84 3.51 -3.82
CA GLY A 179 -3.42 3.54 -3.52
C GLY A 179 -3.03 2.56 -2.41
N SER A 180 -1.81 2.67 -1.93
CA SER A 180 -1.27 1.91 -0.79
C SER A 180 -1.46 0.39 -0.88
N ALA A 181 -1.22 -0.19 -2.06
CA ALA A 181 -1.43 -1.62 -2.24
C ALA A 181 -0.24 -2.30 -2.92
N PHE A 182 0.01 -3.54 -2.50
CA PHE A 182 0.96 -4.42 -3.14
C PHE A 182 0.22 -5.44 -4.00
N TYR A 183 0.79 -5.77 -5.14
CA TYR A 183 0.28 -6.80 -6.02
C TYR A 183 1.39 -7.80 -6.35
N TYR A 184 1.12 -9.08 -6.12
CA TYR A 184 2.05 -10.16 -6.38
C TYR A 184 1.30 -11.38 -6.94
N GLU A 185 1.68 -11.83 -8.14
CA GLU A 185 1.18 -13.05 -8.77
C GLU A 185 -0.35 -13.25 -8.66
N LYS A 186 -1.12 -12.23 -9.03
CA LYS A 186 -2.60 -12.16 -8.99
C LYS A 186 -3.23 -12.02 -7.61
N GLU A 187 -2.43 -11.72 -6.59
CA GLU A 187 -2.92 -11.43 -5.26
C GLU A 187 -2.71 -9.95 -4.94
N LEU A 188 -3.69 -9.36 -4.27
CA LEU A 188 -3.66 -7.99 -3.82
C LEU A 188 -3.58 -7.92 -2.30
N TYR A 189 -2.70 -7.06 -1.81
CA TYR A 189 -2.49 -6.80 -0.38
C TYR A 189 -2.62 -5.30 -0.15
N TRP A 190 -3.78 -4.88 0.34
CA TRP A 190 -4.11 -3.47 0.49
C TRP A 190 -3.74 -2.96 1.87
N GLY A 191 -2.90 -1.92 1.89
CA GLY A 191 -2.47 -1.24 3.11
C GLY A 191 -1.34 -1.94 3.86
N VAL A 192 -0.80 -1.23 4.80
CA VAL A 192 0.27 -1.70 5.68
C VAL A 192 -0.16 -2.90 6.54
N ASP A 193 -1.44 -2.99 6.85
CA ASP A 193 -2.06 -4.04 7.66
C ASP A 193 -2.23 -5.39 6.93
N ARG A 194 -1.92 -5.44 5.64
CA ARG A 194 -1.88 -6.67 4.82
C ARG A 194 -0.47 -7.02 4.36
N LEU A 195 0.52 -6.19 4.67
CA LEU A 195 1.90 -6.43 4.26
C LEU A 195 2.43 -7.75 4.84
N ASN A 196 2.09 -8.08 6.09
CA ASN A 196 2.45 -9.35 6.71
C ASN A 196 1.98 -10.58 5.92
N HIS A 197 0.83 -10.53 5.26
CA HIS A 197 0.35 -11.64 4.42
C HIS A 197 1.16 -11.81 3.14
N LEU A 198 1.67 -10.70 2.56
CA LEU A 198 2.62 -10.76 1.46
C LEU A 198 3.96 -11.34 1.94
N GLU A 199 4.41 -10.93 3.12
CA GLU A 199 5.63 -11.45 3.75
C GLU A 199 5.54 -12.96 4.00
N ASP A 200 4.41 -13.43 4.56
CA ASP A 200 4.14 -14.86 4.76
C ASP A 200 4.22 -15.60 3.42
N ARG A 201 3.58 -15.03 2.37
CA ARG A 201 3.59 -15.64 1.03
C ARG A 201 4.99 -15.74 0.42
N LEU A 202 5.79 -14.69 0.54
CA LEU A 202 7.17 -14.68 0.03
C LEU A 202 8.07 -15.62 0.83
N THR A 203 7.84 -15.72 2.15
CA THR A 203 8.54 -16.65 3.04
C THR A 203 8.24 -18.11 2.67
N GLU A 204 6.97 -18.47 2.43
CA GLU A 204 6.57 -19.80 1.94
C GLU A 204 7.26 -20.17 0.61
N LEU A 205 7.54 -19.19 -0.22
CA LEU A 205 8.21 -19.37 -1.52
C LEU A 205 9.74 -19.37 -1.44
N GLY A 206 10.30 -19.13 -0.25
CA GLY A 206 11.74 -19.10 -0.02
C GLY A 206 12.42 -17.85 -0.57
N ALA A 207 11.66 -16.74 -0.68
CA ALA A 207 12.17 -15.46 -1.17
C ALA A 207 12.84 -14.60 -0.09
N ASN A 208 13.03 -15.12 1.13
CA ASN A 208 13.75 -14.44 2.19
C ASN A 208 15.24 -14.34 1.86
N LYS A 209 15.85 -13.17 2.07
CA LYS A 209 17.31 -12.99 1.96
C LYS A 209 18.08 -13.58 3.14
N SER A 210 17.42 -13.77 4.28
CA SER A 210 17.96 -14.38 5.48
C SER A 210 16.96 -15.34 6.10
N SER A 211 17.44 -16.43 6.70
CA SER A 211 16.61 -17.39 7.46
C SER A 211 16.01 -16.79 8.73
N ASP A 212 16.61 -15.73 9.25
CA ASP A 212 16.27 -15.13 10.53
C ASP A 212 15.49 -13.80 10.35
N ASN A 213 14.84 -13.63 9.20
CA ASN A 213 14.03 -12.45 8.93
C ASN A 213 12.84 -12.37 9.90
N GLU A 214 12.84 -11.32 10.71
CA GLU A 214 11.65 -10.89 11.44
C GLU A 214 10.67 -10.22 10.47
N PRO A 215 9.35 -10.36 10.66
CA PRO A 215 8.37 -9.64 9.85
C PRO A 215 8.64 -8.13 9.87
N VAL A 216 8.63 -7.52 8.70
CA VAL A 216 8.97 -6.10 8.52
C VAL A 216 7.90 -5.21 9.14
N CYS A 217 6.63 -5.62 9.04
CA CYS A 217 5.50 -4.91 9.58
C CYS A 217 4.81 -5.76 10.65
N LEU A 218 5.21 -5.57 11.90
CA LEU A 218 4.52 -6.16 13.03
C LEU A 218 3.46 -5.18 13.54
N LEU A 219 2.20 -5.61 13.52
CA LEU A 219 1.15 -4.89 14.21
C LEU A 219 1.44 -4.95 15.71
N GLN A 220 1.79 -3.82 16.31
CA GLN A 220 2.09 -3.71 17.74
C GLN A 220 0.82 -3.71 18.59
N THR A 221 -0.08 -4.64 18.35
CA THR A 221 -1.21 -4.86 19.26
C THR A 221 -0.80 -5.78 20.38
N LYS A 222 -0.33 -5.20 21.47
CA LYS A 222 -0.33 -5.95 22.74
C LYS A 222 -1.76 -6.07 23.19
N ALA A 223 -2.34 -7.27 23.10
CA ALA A 223 -3.53 -7.56 23.88
C ALA A 223 -3.22 -7.27 25.35
N PRO A 224 -4.09 -6.58 26.09
CA PRO A 224 -3.87 -6.36 27.51
C PRO A 224 -3.75 -7.73 28.20
N ASP A 225 -2.73 -7.88 29.06
CA ASP A 225 -2.43 -9.14 29.78
C ASP A 225 -3.60 -9.64 30.62
N THR A 226 -4.54 -8.76 30.93
CA THR A 226 -5.79 -9.08 31.63
C THR A 226 -6.94 -8.25 31.05
N LEU A 227 -7.96 -8.93 30.51
CA LEU A 227 -9.25 -8.32 30.21
C LEU A 227 -10.07 -8.26 31.51
N THR A 228 -9.96 -7.17 32.25
CA THR A 228 -10.90 -6.87 33.33
C THR A 228 -12.09 -6.12 32.75
N ALA A 229 -13.08 -6.83 32.28
CA ALA A 229 -14.33 -6.22 31.86
C ALA A 229 -15.19 -5.98 33.11
N GLU A 230 -15.09 -4.80 33.70
CA GLU A 230 -16.03 -4.37 34.75
C GLU A 230 -17.39 -3.90 34.22
N LYS A 231 -17.50 -3.78 32.87
CA LYS A 231 -18.72 -3.28 32.21
C LYS A 231 -19.08 -4.16 31.02
N SER A 232 -20.36 -4.44 30.88
CA SER A 232 -20.90 -5.06 29.67
C SER A 232 -20.85 -4.09 28.51
N VAL A 233 -20.38 -4.56 27.33
CA VAL A 233 -20.42 -3.82 26.07
C VAL A 233 -21.56 -4.38 25.23
N ASN A 234 -22.49 -3.52 24.81
CA ASN A 234 -23.54 -3.89 23.87
C ASN A 234 -23.03 -3.66 22.45
N LEU A 235 -22.83 -4.74 21.71
CA LEU A 235 -22.50 -4.66 20.28
C LEU A 235 -23.78 -4.81 19.47
N THR A 236 -24.15 -3.76 18.72
CA THR A 236 -25.26 -3.82 17.78
C THR A 236 -24.70 -4.03 16.39
N TYR A 237 -25.10 -5.12 15.75
CA TYR A 237 -24.69 -5.46 14.39
C TYR A 237 -25.86 -5.32 13.44
N TYR A 238 -25.66 -4.55 12.38
CA TYR A 238 -26.63 -4.37 11.28
C TYR A 238 -26.14 -5.11 10.05
N PRO A 239 -26.63 -6.33 9.76
CA PRO A 239 -26.24 -7.00 8.53
C PRO A 239 -26.85 -6.28 7.30
N SER A 240 -26.02 -5.93 6.35
CA SER A 240 -26.49 -5.53 5.03
C SER A 240 -26.82 -6.76 4.21
N LEU A 241 -28.02 -6.81 3.65
CA LEU A 241 -28.50 -7.89 2.77
C LEU A 241 -28.33 -7.55 1.28
N ASN A 242 -27.31 -6.77 0.91
CA ASN A 242 -27.02 -6.44 -0.49
C ASN A 242 -26.34 -7.60 -1.23
#